data_22c07c4de0963a0c459586eb7c2706fd
#
_entry.id   22c07c4de0963a0c459586eb7c2706fd
#
_cell.length_a   1.000
_cell.length_b   1.000
_cell.length_c   1.000
_cell.angle_alpha   90.00
_cell.angle_beta   90.00
_cell.angle_gamma   90.00
#
_symmetry.space_group_name_H-M   'P 1'
#
loop_
_entity.id
_entity.type
_entity.pdbx_description
1 polymer ?
#
loop_
_entity_poly.entity_id
_entity_poly.type
_entity_poly.pdbx_seq_one_letter_code
_entity_poly.pdbx_strand_id
1 'polypeptide(L)'
;MSLKHIALVTGGYSGEAVISYKTAKTIQQHLDDRLFKTYWIDITPDGWFYVSQDDSKISVDRNDFSITIEGIKRKFDAVFIALHGTPGEDGKLQGYFDMLGLPYTSCNALTSAITFNKRVATAVAGAAGIPVAKSVLLLREDLS
;
A
#
# COMPACT_ATOMS: atom_id res chain seq x y z
N MET A 1 -7.69 -18.15 20.27
CA MET A 1 -8.01 -17.43 19.00
C MET A 1 -7.04 -17.95 17.94
N SER A 2 -7.50 -18.15 16.68
CA SER A 2 -6.59 -18.50 15.58
C SER A 2 -5.75 -17.28 15.19
N LEU A 3 -4.47 -17.49 14.85
CA LEU A 3 -3.60 -16.45 14.30
C LEU A 3 -4.23 -15.81 13.07
N LYS A 4 -4.19 -14.49 12.99
CA LYS A 4 -4.61 -13.74 11.80
C LYS A 4 -3.46 -13.63 10.82
N HIS A 5 -3.73 -13.92 9.56
CA HIS A 5 -2.76 -13.85 8.47
C HIS A 5 -2.77 -12.45 7.85
N ILE A 6 -1.69 -11.71 8.02
CA ILE A 6 -1.58 -10.31 7.59
C ILE A 6 -0.59 -10.19 6.43
N ALA A 7 -1.06 -9.68 5.29
CA ALA A 7 -0.16 -9.26 4.22
C ALA A 7 0.46 -7.90 4.60
N LEU A 8 1.74 -7.87 4.89
CA LEU A 8 2.50 -6.64 5.11
C LEU A 8 3.04 -6.15 3.77
N VAL A 9 2.35 -5.20 3.17
CA VAL A 9 2.64 -4.70 1.82
C VAL A 9 3.67 -3.57 1.88
N THR A 10 4.73 -3.70 1.10
CA THR A 10 5.85 -2.75 1.02
C THR A 10 6.37 -2.61 -0.42
N GLY A 11 7.48 -1.89 -0.61
CA GLY A 11 8.04 -1.60 -1.93
C GLY A 11 7.46 -0.32 -2.52
N GLY A 12 6.92 -0.38 -3.73
CA GLY A 12 6.34 0.73 -4.47
C GLY A 12 7.03 1.01 -5.79
N TYR A 13 6.44 1.90 -6.58
CA TYR A 13 6.91 2.23 -7.93
C TYR A 13 7.70 3.55 -7.99
N SER A 14 7.95 4.17 -6.84
CA SER A 14 8.68 5.43 -6.72
C SER A 14 10.01 5.25 -6.00
N GLY A 15 10.82 6.31 -5.96
CA GLY A 15 12.05 6.35 -5.17
C GLY A 15 11.84 6.20 -3.66
N GLU A 16 10.59 6.24 -3.19
CA GLU A 16 10.23 6.06 -1.78
C GLU A 16 10.21 4.58 -1.33
N ALA A 17 10.41 3.62 -2.25
CA ALA A 17 10.46 2.19 -1.94
C ALA A 17 11.45 1.87 -0.80
N VAL A 18 12.60 2.54 -0.76
CA VAL A 18 13.61 2.39 0.31
C VAL A 18 13.02 2.74 1.69
N ILE A 19 12.16 3.75 1.76
CA ILE A 19 11.47 4.14 3.00
C ILE A 19 10.40 3.12 3.35
N SER A 20 9.64 2.64 2.35
CA SER A 20 8.65 1.58 2.51
C SER A 20 9.24 0.34 3.19
N TYR A 21 10.40 -0.13 2.74
CA TYR A 21 11.09 -1.28 3.34
C TYR A 21 11.47 -1.03 4.80
N LYS A 22 11.96 0.17 5.15
CA LYS A 22 12.29 0.52 6.54
C LYS A 22 11.04 0.54 7.42
N THR A 23 9.96 1.14 6.93
CA THR A 23 8.67 1.18 7.62
C THR A 23 8.13 -0.21 7.87
N ALA A 24 8.11 -1.07 6.84
CA ALA A 24 7.64 -2.44 6.95
C ALA A 24 8.44 -3.26 7.98
N LYS A 25 9.78 -3.10 7.99
CA LYS A 25 10.64 -3.75 8.98
C LYS A 25 10.30 -3.33 10.40
N THR A 26 10.08 -2.04 10.64
CA THR A 26 9.68 -1.53 11.94
C THR A 26 8.32 -2.08 12.37
N ILE A 27 7.34 -2.10 11.47
CA ILE A 27 6.01 -2.66 11.74
C ILE A 27 6.12 -4.14 12.09
N GLN A 28 6.84 -4.92 11.31
CA GLN A 28 7.02 -6.36 11.53
C GLN A 28 7.63 -6.67 12.90
N GLN A 29 8.56 -5.84 13.37
CA GLN A 29 9.21 -6.00 14.69
C GLN A 29 8.28 -5.70 15.87
N HIS A 30 7.18 -4.96 15.65
CA HIS A 30 6.27 -4.52 16.70
C HIS A 30 4.87 -5.16 16.63
N LEU A 31 4.58 -5.91 15.59
CA LEU A 31 3.35 -6.71 15.54
C LEU A 31 3.48 -7.90 16.50
N ASP A 32 2.44 -8.12 17.31
CA ASP A 32 2.38 -9.25 18.24
C ASP A 32 2.24 -10.57 17.47
N ASP A 33 3.30 -11.38 17.46
CA ASP A 33 3.39 -12.67 16.76
C ASP A 33 2.47 -13.75 17.35
N ARG A 34 1.95 -13.53 18.57
CA ARG A 34 0.92 -14.40 19.17
C ARG A 34 -0.46 -14.18 18.56
N LEU A 35 -0.69 -13.02 17.91
CA LEU A 35 -1.96 -12.64 17.31
C LEU A 35 -1.90 -12.64 15.79
N PHE A 36 -0.74 -12.28 15.21
CA PHE A 36 -0.58 -12.03 13.79
C PHE A 36 0.57 -12.83 13.20
N LYS A 37 0.29 -13.52 12.10
CA LYS A 37 1.33 -14.07 11.22
C LYS A 37 1.48 -13.14 10.02
N THR A 38 2.62 -12.48 9.92
CA THR A 38 2.91 -11.53 8.83
C THR A 38 3.53 -12.22 7.63
N TYR A 39 3.14 -11.75 6.44
CA TYR A 39 3.70 -12.15 5.16
C TYR A 39 4.19 -10.91 4.44
N TRP A 40 5.48 -10.82 4.19
CA TRP A 40 6.10 -9.70 3.52
C TRP A 40 5.76 -9.73 2.04
N ILE A 41 4.96 -8.77 1.57
CA ILE A 41 4.56 -8.65 0.16
C ILE A 41 5.26 -7.45 -0.45
N ASP A 42 6.21 -7.74 -1.33
CA ASP A 42 6.99 -6.74 -2.06
C ASP A 42 6.28 -6.40 -3.39
N ILE A 43 5.82 -5.16 -3.52
CA ILE A 43 5.18 -4.64 -4.73
C ILE A 43 6.20 -3.81 -5.50
N THR A 44 6.58 -4.30 -6.67
CA THR A 44 7.56 -3.66 -7.56
C THR A 44 7.01 -3.50 -8.97
N PRO A 45 7.63 -2.69 -9.83
CA PRO A 45 7.26 -2.60 -11.25
C PRO A 45 7.32 -3.96 -11.98
N ASP A 46 8.21 -4.85 -11.55
CA ASP A 46 8.42 -6.17 -12.17
C ASP A 46 7.37 -7.20 -11.73
N GLY A 47 6.68 -6.96 -10.62
CA GLY A 47 5.66 -7.86 -10.09
C GLY A 47 5.41 -7.72 -8.60
N TRP A 48 4.51 -8.55 -8.10
CA TRP A 48 4.14 -8.61 -6.69
C TRP A 48 4.59 -9.96 -6.13
N PHE A 49 5.39 -9.92 -5.07
CA PHE A 49 6.05 -11.11 -4.56
C PHE A 49 5.91 -11.22 -3.04
N TYR A 50 5.57 -12.41 -2.58
CA TYR A 50 5.88 -12.78 -1.20
C TYR A 50 7.37 -13.05 -1.09
N VAL A 51 8.02 -12.42 -0.15
CA VAL A 51 9.44 -12.62 0.18
C VAL A 51 9.52 -13.41 1.48
N SER A 52 10.08 -14.59 1.43
CA SER A 52 10.26 -15.46 2.59
C SER A 52 11.51 -15.09 3.40
N GLN A 53 11.74 -15.76 4.51
CA GLN A 53 12.87 -15.47 5.40
C GLN A 53 14.25 -15.80 4.78
N ASP A 54 14.28 -16.67 3.79
CA ASP A 54 15.49 -17.04 3.02
C ASP A 54 15.62 -16.21 1.72
N ASP A 55 14.90 -15.09 1.62
CA ASP A 55 14.86 -14.18 0.47
C ASP A 55 14.29 -14.83 -0.82
N SER A 56 13.69 -16.00 -0.74
CA SER A 56 13.01 -16.58 -1.90
C SER A 56 11.73 -15.79 -2.23
N LYS A 57 11.42 -15.68 -3.52
CA LYS A 57 10.28 -14.91 -4.02
C LYS A 57 9.22 -15.82 -4.62
N ILE A 58 7.99 -15.69 -4.15
CA ILE A 58 6.81 -16.38 -4.67
C ILE A 58 5.84 -15.34 -5.21
N SER A 59 5.41 -15.50 -6.47
CA SER A 59 4.47 -14.57 -7.08
C SER A 59 3.12 -14.56 -6.36
N VAL A 60 2.58 -13.36 -6.15
CA VAL A 60 1.23 -13.17 -5.65
C VAL A 60 0.22 -13.38 -6.78
N ASP A 61 -0.81 -14.18 -6.55
CA ASP A 61 -1.96 -14.26 -7.46
C ASP A 61 -2.78 -12.97 -7.31
N ARG A 62 -2.70 -12.09 -8.32
CA ARG A 62 -3.41 -10.80 -8.30
C ARG A 62 -4.91 -10.90 -8.56
N ASN A 63 -5.43 -12.07 -8.90
CA ASN A 63 -6.88 -12.25 -9.07
C ASN A 63 -7.61 -12.29 -7.74
N ASP A 64 -6.96 -12.79 -6.67
CA ASP A 64 -7.56 -12.89 -5.33
C ASP A 64 -6.61 -12.53 -4.18
N PHE A 65 -5.46 -11.93 -4.51
CA PHE A 65 -4.41 -11.52 -3.59
C PHE A 65 -3.99 -12.65 -2.65
N SER A 66 -3.66 -13.80 -3.22
CA SER A 66 -3.19 -14.98 -2.48
C SER A 66 -1.78 -15.38 -2.89
N ILE A 67 -1.16 -16.25 -2.09
CA ILE A 67 0.13 -16.87 -2.37
C ILE A 67 0.01 -18.39 -2.24
N THR A 68 0.85 -19.14 -2.97
CA THR A 68 0.91 -20.60 -2.85
C THR A 68 2.27 -21.01 -2.31
N ILE A 69 2.31 -21.51 -1.07
CA ILE A 69 3.52 -21.99 -0.40
C ILE A 69 3.42 -23.51 -0.29
N GLU A 70 4.39 -24.24 -0.80
CA GLU A 70 4.43 -25.71 -0.77
C GLU A 70 3.13 -26.37 -1.27
N GLY A 71 2.56 -25.80 -2.35
CA GLY A 71 1.30 -26.26 -2.93
C GLY A 71 0.03 -25.87 -2.15
N ILE A 72 0.15 -25.18 -1.03
CA ILE A 72 -0.99 -24.74 -0.21
C ILE A 72 -1.28 -23.26 -0.50
N LYS A 73 -2.49 -22.99 -1.00
CA LYS A 73 -2.97 -21.61 -1.22
C LYS A 73 -3.25 -20.93 0.12
N ARG A 74 -2.67 -19.74 0.29
CA ARG A 74 -2.84 -18.88 1.49
C ARG A 74 -3.54 -17.59 1.10
N LYS A 75 -4.64 -17.28 1.76
CA LYS A 75 -5.34 -15.99 1.74
C LYS A 75 -5.00 -15.21 3.01
N PHE A 76 -5.23 -13.91 2.97
CA PHE A 76 -4.97 -13.02 4.09
C PHE A 76 -6.28 -12.58 4.75
N ASP A 77 -6.24 -12.39 6.08
CA ASP A 77 -7.37 -11.83 6.83
C ASP A 77 -7.45 -10.31 6.66
N ALA A 78 -6.30 -9.67 6.51
CA ALA A 78 -6.20 -8.23 6.26
C ALA A 78 -4.85 -7.85 5.64
N VAL A 79 -4.77 -6.63 5.14
CA VAL A 79 -3.56 -6.03 4.58
C VAL A 79 -3.08 -4.89 5.47
N PHE A 80 -1.79 -4.90 5.82
CA PHE A 80 -1.12 -3.76 6.40
C PHE A 80 -0.32 -3.06 5.30
N ILE A 81 -0.73 -1.85 4.90
CA ILE A 81 -0.06 -1.06 3.86
C ILE A 81 1.05 -0.25 4.52
N ALA A 82 2.30 -0.66 4.30
CA ALA A 82 3.52 0.02 4.73
C ALA A 82 4.27 0.64 3.53
N LEU A 83 3.58 0.81 2.41
CA LEU A 83 4.11 1.28 1.14
C LEU A 83 3.88 2.79 1.02
N HIS A 84 4.98 3.55 0.85
CA HIS A 84 4.96 4.98 0.59
C HIS A 84 4.92 5.27 -0.91
N GLY A 85 4.20 6.32 -1.28
CA GLY A 85 3.99 6.72 -2.67
C GLY A 85 3.04 5.79 -3.43
N THR A 86 3.18 5.77 -4.75
CA THR A 86 2.33 4.93 -5.62
C THR A 86 2.80 3.46 -5.59
N PRO A 87 1.88 2.48 -5.55
CA PRO A 87 0.42 2.55 -5.56
C PRO A 87 -0.23 2.55 -4.16
N GLY A 88 0.52 2.78 -3.08
CA GLY A 88 0.07 2.63 -1.69
C GLY A 88 -0.70 3.82 -1.12
N GLU A 89 -0.43 5.03 -1.63
CA GLU A 89 -1.01 6.26 -1.09
C GLU A 89 -1.97 6.97 -2.04
N ASP A 90 -2.01 6.58 -3.31
CA ASP A 90 -2.77 7.22 -4.37
C ASP A 90 -4.16 6.60 -4.66
N GLY A 91 -4.61 5.71 -3.79
CA GLY A 91 -5.93 5.06 -3.88
C GLY A 91 -5.97 3.80 -4.73
N LYS A 92 -4.90 3.46 -5.45
CA LYS A 92 -4.89 2.30 -6.37
C LYS A 92 -4.95 0.96 -5.63
N LEU A 93 -4.10 0.76 -4.62
CA LEU A 93 -4.14 -0.46 -3.80
C LEU A 93 -5.43 -0.54 -3.00
N GLN A 94 -5.89 0.58 -2.45
CA GLN A 94 -7.14 0.65 -1.71
C GLN A 94 -8.32 0.20 -2.59
N GLY A 95 -8.44 0.74 -3.81
CA GLY A 95 -9.48 0.34 -4.76
C GLY A 95 -9.38 -1.13 -5.18
N TYR A 96 -8.17 -1.65 -5.33
CA TYR A 96 -7.95 -3.07 -5.61
C TYR A 96 -8.42 -3.95 -4.44
N PHE A 97 -8.08 -3.61 -3.20
CA PHE A 97 -8.51 -4.37 -2.02
C PHE A 97 -10.01 -4.22 -1.75
N ASP A 98 -10.61 -3.05 -2.05
CA ASP A 98 -12.05 -2.84 -2.00
C ASP A 98 -12.79 -3.81 -2.94
N MET A 99 -12.30 -3.98 -4.19
CA MET A 99 -12.88 -4.94 -5.14
C MET A 99 -12.79 -6.40 -4.67
N LEU A 100 -11.77 -6.74 -3.89
CA LEU A 100 -11.60 -8.08 -3.31
C LEU A 100 -12.34 -8.28 -1.98
N GLY A 101 -12.91 -7.22 -1.41
CA GLY A 101 -13.49 -7.25 -0.07
C GLY A 101 -12.47 -7.55 1.02
N LEU A 102 -11.20 -7.22 0.80
CA LEU A 102 -10.09 -7.49 1.70
C LEU A 102 -9.80 -6.26 2.58
N PRO A 103 -9.96 -6.36 3.91
CA PRO A 103 -9.69 -5.24 4.82
C PRO A 103 -8.23 -4.80 4.77
N TYR A 104 -8.01 -3.49 4.87
CA TYR A 104 -6.66 -2.91 4.87
C TYR A 104 -6.53 -1.74 5.85
N THR A 105 -5.29 -1.45 6.24
CA THR A 105 -4.95 -0.22 6.96
C THR A 105 -4.83 0.94 5.96
N SER A 106 -5.17 2.14 6.37
CA SER A 106 -5.21 3.37 5.56
C SER A 106 -6.65 3.88 5.38
N CYS A 107 -6.79 5.09 4.86
CA CYS A 107 -8.08 5.60 4.42
C CYS A 107 -8.55 4.93 3.12
N ASN A 108 -9.82 5.11 2.76
CA ASN A 108 -10.39 4.53 1.53
C ASN A 108 -9.76 5.10 0.25
N ALA A 109 -10.06 4.48 -0.88
CA ALA A 109 -9.49 4.83 -2.19
C ALA A 109 -9.71 6.31 -2.55
N LEU A 110 -10.92 6.84 -2.32
CA LEU A 110 -11.24 8.24 -2.64
C LEU A 110 -10.41 9.22 -1.80
N THR A 111 -10.37 9.02 -0.49
CA THR A 111 -9.61 9.88 0.42
C THR A 111 -8.11 9.82 0.10
N SER A 112 -7.58 8.62 -0.15
CA SER A 112 -6.17 8.43 -0.55
C SER A 112 -5.85 9.20 -1.84
N ALA A 113 -6.67 9.07 -2.88
CA ALA A 113 -6.46 9.76 -4.15
C ALA A 113 -6.52 11.29 -4.01
N ILE A 114 -7.48 11.81 -3.24
CA ILE A 114 -7.62 13.25 -2.99
C ILE A 114 -6.41 13.78 -2.22
N THR A 115 -6.03 13.14 -1.12
CA THR A 115 -4.95 13.64 -0.25
C THR A 115 -3.56 13.48 -0.88
N PHE A 116 -3.36 12.49 -1.72
CA PHE A 116 -2.11 12.30 -2.45
C PHE A 116 -1.87 13.41 -3.50
N ASN A 117 -2.93 13.90 -4.14
CA ASN A 117 -2.83 14.98 -5.11
C ASN A 117 -2.93 16.35 -4.41
N LYS A 118 -1.78 17.02 -4.24
CA LYS A 118 -1.68 18.31 -3.52
C LYS A 118 -2.64 19.38 -4.06
N ARG A 119 -2.84 19.46 -5.39
CA ARG A 119 -3.76 20.41 -5.99
C ARG A 119 -5.21 20.11 -5.63
N VAL A 120 -5.61 18.84 -5.72
CA VAL A 120 -6.97 18.43 -5.38
C VAL A 120 -7.22 18.60 -3.88
N ALA A 121 -6.28 18.16 -3.03
CA ALA A 121 -6.35 18.34 -1.59
C ALA A 121 -6.51 19.83 -1.19
N THR A 122 -5.73 20.72 -1.80
CA THR A 122 -5.80 22.17 -1.56
C THR A 122 -7.15 22.74 -2.02
N ALA A 123 -7.66 22.31 -3.18
CA ALA A 123 -8.95 22.76 -3.69
C ALA A 123 -10.12 22.32 -2.79
N VAL A 124 -10.12 21.08 -2.33
CA VAL A 124 -11.13 20.54 -1.41
C VAL A 124 -11.08 21.25 -0.07
N ALA A 125 -9.90 21.47 0.50
CA ALA A 125 -9.72 22.20 1.75
C ALA A 125 -10.23 23.63 1.63
N GLY A 126 -9.89 24.32 0.55
CA GLY A 126 -10.36 25.69 0.27
C GLY A 126 -11.88 25.76 0.12
N ALA A 127 -12.50 24.81 -0.59
CA ALA A 127 -13.95 24.72 -0.73
C ALA A 127 -14.66 24.47 0.60
N ALA A 128 -13.98 23.82 1.56
CA ALA A 128 -14.48 23.62 2.92
C ALA A 128 -14.24 24.83 3.84
N GLY A 129 -13.75 25.96 3.32
CA GLY A 129 -13.51 27.19 4.08
C GLY A 129 -12.21 27.21 4.88
N ILE A 130 -11.32 26.23 4.68
CA ILE A 130 -10.00 26.20 5.31
C ILE A 130 -9.07 27.15 4.55
N PRO A 131 -8.35 28.06 5.24
CA PRO A 131 -7.37 28.91 4.60
C PRO A 131 -6.25 28.10 3.93
N VAL A 132 -6.05 28.31 2.64
CA VAL A 132 -5.03 27.62 1.85
C VAL A 132 -4.12 28.64 1.16
N ALA A 133 -2.86 28.25 0.93
CA ALA A 133 -1.94 29.07 0.16
C ALA A 133 -2.39 29.19 -1.30
N LYS A 134 -2.12 30.36 -1.92
CA LYS A 134 -2.27 30.52 -3.36
C LYS A 134 -1.32 29.54 -4.07
N SER A 135 -1.84 28.82 -5.04
CA SER A 135 -1.06 27.87 -5.82
C SER A 135 -1.35 28.01 -7.31
N VAL A 136 -0.35 27.78 -8.12
CA VAL A 136 -0.43 27.77 -9.59
C VAL A 136 0.01 26.40 -10.07
N LEU A 137 -0.74 25.83 -11.02
CA LEU A 137 -0.35 24.61 -11.72
C LEU A 137 0.51 25.02 -12.92
N LEU A 138 1.74 24.54 -12.94
CA LEU A 138 2.61 24.65 -14.11
C LEU A 138 2.59 23.30 -14.82
N LEU A 139 2.19 23.30 -16.08
CA LEU A 139 2.29 22.14 -16.95
C LEU A 139 3.63 22.18 -17.69
N ARG A 140 4.07 21.03 -18.20
CA ARG A 140 5.35 20.95 -18.92
C ARG A 140 5.39 21.88 -20.14
N GLU A 141 4.26 22.07 -20.80
CA GLU A 141 4.07 22.98 -21.92
C GLU A 141 4.17 24.46 -21.55
N ASP A 142 3.95 24.80 -20.26
CA ASP A 142 4.09 26.18 -19.76
C ASP A 142 5.55 26.58 -19.52
N LEU A 143 6.49 25.65 -19.64
CA LEU A 143 7.91 25.81 -19.36
C LEU A 143 8.76 25.91 -20.64
N SER A 144 8.13 25.94 -21.81
CA SER A 144 8.78 26.05 -23.14
C SER A 144 8.91 27.47 -23.63
#